data_320b7b4c5cb54a77525f46b35f1ec3a9
#
_entry.id   320b7b4c5cb54a77525f46b35f1ec3a9
#
_cell.length_a   1.000
_cell.length_b   1.000
_cell.length_c   1.000
_cell.angle_alpha   90.00
_cell.angle_beta   90.00
_cell.angle_gamma   90.00
#
_symmetry.space_group_name_H-M   'P 1'
#
loop_
_entity.id
_entity.type
_entity.pdbx_description
1 polymer ?
#
loop_
_entity_poly.entity_id
_entity_poly.type
_entity_poly.pdbx_seq_one_letter_code
_entity_poly.pdbx_strand_id
1 'polypeptide(L)'
;MPRKNNRNSYNYRNIERDVRDIQRAGKRFKKSWINADGPLERILILLVVVAVIGVTIGMLLPKVNPTVGEITGEYTATGTAAETLEKLTVDDNPSKAGYDRDAFGFRETDDDGNGCYVREDVLARDLTDVQYKNGRSCQVASGTLDDPYTGQTIQFVRGVKTSSAVQIDHVVALENAWQSGANTWDHAKLYQFGNDMYNLLAVDGPANQQKGSASAAYWLPTNSEYRCDYVARQIGVKDKYGLTVTLQEKRAMLSVLHGCPAQELPES
;
A
#
# COMPACT_ATOMS: atom_id res chain seq x y z
N MET A 1 22.01 -23.09 -12.93
CA MET A 1 21.10 -22.81 -14.10
C MET A 1 19.80 -22.25 -13.52
N PRO A 2 19.45 -20.97 -13.74
CA PRO A 2 18.24 -20.38 -13.19
C PRO A 2 17.02 -20.81 -14.03
N ARG A 3 15.96 -21.28 -13.35
CA ARG A 3 14.67 -21.56 -13.96
C ARG A 3 14.02 -20.24 -14.41
N LYS A 4 13.87 -20.03 -15.70
CA LYS A 4 13.14 -18.92 -16.29
C LYS A 4 11.67 -18.97 -15.86
N ASN A 5 11.22 -17.87 -15.32
CA ASN A 5 9.88 -17.60 -14.81
C ASN A 5 8.85 -17.69 -15.96
N ASN A 6 7.97 -18.70 -15.93
CA ASN A 6 7.04 -19.05 -17.01
C ASN A 6 5.65 -18.39 -16.85
N ARG A 7 5.52 -17.38 -15.98
CA ARG A 7 4.23 -16.69 -15.72
C ARG A 7 3.78 -15.78 -16.87
N ASN A 8 4.71 -15.12 -17.57
CA ASN A 8 4.34 -14.23 -18.67
C ASN A 8 3.83 -14.95 -19.93
N SER A 9 4.21 -16.21 -20.17
CA SER A 9 3.76 -16.95 -21.36
C SER A 9 2.29 -17.43 -21.25
N TYR A 10 1.78 -17.59 -20.03
CA TYR A 10 0.39 -18.01 -19.79
C TYR A 10 -0.63 -16.90 -20.11
N ASN A 11 -0.30 -15.65 -19.78
CA ASN A 11 -1.17 -14.51 -20.06
C ASN A 11 -1.24 -14.18 -21.56
N TYR A 12 -0.13 -14.24 -22.27
CA TYR A 12 -0.12 -13.95 -23.72
C TYR A 12 -0.95 -14.96 -24.54
N ARG A 13 -0.89 -16.27 -24.21
CA ARG A 13 -1.67 -17.31 -24.90
C ARG A 13 -3.18 -17.20 -24.66
N ASN A 14 -3.58 -16.67 -23.51
CA ASN A 14 -4.99 -16.43 -23.20
C ASN A 14 -5.51 -15.22 -23.99
N ILE A 15 -4.79 -14.12 -24.02
CA ILE A 15 -5.13 -12.92 -24.81
C ILE A 15 -5.25 -13.26 -26.31
N GLU A 16 -4.33 -14.05 -26.88
CA GLU A 16 -4.40 -14.45 -28.28
C GLU A 16 -5.58 -15.38 -28.59
N ARG A 17 -6.02 -16.20 -27.61
CA ARG A 17 -7.23 -17.01 -27.75
C ARG A 17 -8.47 -16.13 -27.77
N ASP A 18 -8.57 -15.22 -26.81
CA ASP A 18 -9.70 -14.31 -26.68
C ASP A 18 -9.85 -13.40 -27.90
N VAL A 19 -8.74 -12.87 -28.43
CA VAL A 19 -8.75 -12.09 -29.69
C VAL A 19 -9.22 -12.93 -30.89
N ARG A 20 -8.79 -14.18 -30.99
CA ARG A 20 -9.26 -15.07 -32.08
C ARG A 20 -10.74 -15.42 -31.97
N ASP A 21 -11.23 -15.59 -30.74
CA ASP A 21 -12.64 -15.89 -30.49
C ASP A 21 -13.54 -14.68 -30.76
N ILE A 22 -13.09 -13.47 -30.42
CA ILE A 22 -13.75 -12.22 -30.80
C ILE A 22 -13.79 -12.05 -32.31
N GLN A 23 -12.69 -12.35 -33.03
CA GLN A 23 -12.65 -12.28 -34.48
C GLN A 23 -13.58 -13.33 -35.16
N ARG A 24 -13.66 -14.54 -34.58
CA ARG A 24 -14.60 -15.59 -35.06
C ARG A 24 -16.05 -15.21 -34.81
N ALA A 25 -16.36 -14.63 -33.64
CA ALA A 25 -17.68 -14.13 -33.32
C ALA A 25 -18.10 -13.00 -34.29
N GLY A 26 -17.19 -12.05 -34.57
CA GLY A 26 -17.44 -10.98 -35.52
C GLY A 26 -17.71 -11.50 -36.96
N LYS A 27 -16.97 -12.54 -37.41
CA LYS A 27 -17.23 -13.18 -38.73
C LYS A 27 -18.56 -13.91 -38.77
N ARG A 28 -18.97 -14.61 -37.69
CA ARG A 28 -20.28 -15.25 -37.56
C ARG A 28 -21.41 -14.26 -37.56
N PHE A 29 -21.25 -13.14 -36.83
CA PHE A 29 -22.21 -12.03 -36.77
C PHE A 29 -22.41 -11.42 -38.16
N LYS A 30 -21.32 -11.08 -38.86
CA LYS A 30 -21.41 -10.55 -40.23
C LYS A 30 -22.13 -11.49 -41.19
N LYS A 31 -21.92 -12.81 -41.08
CA LYS A 31 -22.61 -13.82 -41.88
C LYS A 31 -24.10 -13.92 -41.54
N SER A 32 -24.45 -13.83 -40.24
CA SER A 32 -25.86 -13.85 -39.81
C SER A 32 -26.59 -12.57 -40.24
N TRP A 33 -25.95 -11.41 -40.15
CA TRP A 33 -26.51 -10.13 -40.62
C TRP A 33 -26.81 -10.11 -42.10
N ILE A 34 -25.91 -10.69 -42.93
CA ILE A 34 -26.07 -10.75 -44.38
C ILE A 34 -27.22 -11.70 -44.79
N ASN A 35 -27.48 -12.74 -44.01
CA ASN A 35 -28.51 -13.75 -44.27
C ASN A 35 -29.84 -13.46 -43.57
N ALA A 36 -30.03 -12.27 -42.94
CA ALA A 36 -31.30 -11.87 -42.32
C ALA A 36 -32.33 -11.53 -43.41
N ASP A 37 -33.41 -12.31 -43.50
CA ASP A 37 -34.37 -12.22 -44.59
C ASP A 37 -35.44 -11.10 -44.41
N GLY A 38 -35.44 -10.41 -43.25
CA GLY A 38 -36.40 -9.36 -42.98
C GLY A 38 -35.94 -8.23 -42.08
N PRO A 39 -36.60 -7.06 -42.10
CA PRO A 39 -36.24 -5.93 -41.25
C PRO A 39 -36.36 -6.22 -39.76
N LEU A 40 -37.32 -7.05 -39.36
CA LEU A 40 -37.52 -7.45 -37.94
C LEU A 40 -36.35 -8.29 -37.43
N GLU A 41 -35.87 -9.21 -38.22
CA GLU A 41 -34.71 -10.07 -37.85
C GLU A 41 -33.44 -9.26 -37.70
N ARG A 42 -33.20 -8.24 -38.54
CA ARG A 42 -32.08 -7.31 -38.43
C ARG A 42 -32.15 -6.46 -37.18
N ILE A 43 -33.37 -5.99 -36.83
CA ILE A 43 -33.58 -5.22 -35.57
C ILE A 43 -33.31 -6.11 -34.35
N LEU A 44 -33.77 -7.36 -34.37
CA LEU A 44 -33.54 -8.29 -33.25
C LEU A 44 -32.03 -8.60 -33.08
N ILE A 45 -31.31 -8.80 -34.15
CA ILE A 45 -29.85 -9.02 -34.12
C ILE A 45 -29.15 -7.78 -33.58
N LEU A 46 -29.54 -6.56 -33.99
CA LEU A 46 -29.01 -5.33 -33.44
C LEU A 46 -29.23 -5.20 -31.94
N LEU A 47 -30.45 -5.47 -31.48
CA LEU A 47 -30.79 -5.41 -30.06
C LEU A 47 -29.96 -6.38 -29.23
N VAL A 48 -29.75 -7.61 -29.73
CA VAL A 48 -28.88 -8.58 -29.05
C VAL A 48 -27.44 -8.10 -28.99
N VAL A 49 -26.92 -7.50 -30.06
CA VAL A 49 -25.55 -6.97 -30.08
C VAL A 49 -25.37 -5.81 -29.10
N VAL A 50 -26.33 -4.87 -29.11
CA VAL A 50 -26.29 -3.74 -28.17
C VAL A 50 -26.39 -4.23 -26.72
N ALA A 51 -27.23 -5.24 -26.46
CA ALA A 51 -27.34 -5.84 -25.14
C ALA A 51 -26.02 -6.51 -24.70
N VAL A 52 -25.38 -7.29 -25.58
CA VAL A 52 -24.09 -7.94 -25.29
C VAL A 52 -22.99 -6.91 -25.05
N ILE A 53 -22.92 -5.85 -25.87
CA ILE A 53 -21.95 -4.76 -25.68
C ILE A 53 -22.23 -4.04 -24.36
N GLY A 54 -23.47 -3.72 -24.05
CA GLY A 54 -23.86 -3.07 -22.81
C GLY A 54 -23.49 -3.88 -21.57
N VAL A 55 -23.78 -5.19 -21.59
CA VAL A 55 -23.40 -6.11 -20.49
C VAL A 55 -21.87 -6.20 -20.37
N THR A 56 -21.14 -6.29 -21.49
CA THR A 56 -19.68 -6.38 -21.47
C THR A 56 -19.06 -5.09 -20.91
N ILE A 57 -19.54 -3.93 -21.35
CA ILE A 57 -19.11 -2.63 -20.80
C ILE A 57 -19.46 -2.55 -19.32
N GLY A 58 -20.69 -2.93 -18.93
CA GLY A 58 -21.14 -2.91 -17.54
C GLY A 58 -20.28 -3.78 -16.62
N MET A 59 -19.78 -4.92 -17.11
CA MET A 59 -18.89 -5.82 -16.35
C MET A 59 -17.43 -5.37 -16.31
N LEU A 60 -16.97 -4.63 -17.31
CA LEU A 60 -15.56 -4.23 -17.42
C LEU A 60 -15.31 -2.82 -16.86
N LEU A 61 -16.30 -1.92 -16.98
CA LEU A 61 -16.14 -0.53 -16.58
C LEU A 61 -15.82 -0.38 -15.08
N PRO A 62 -16.46 -1.11 -14.15
CA PRO A 62 -16.10 -1.06 -12.73
C PRO A 62 -14.64 -1.47 -12.46
N LYS A 63 -14.12 -2.46 -13.21
CA LYS A 63 -12.75 -2.99 -13.06
C LYS A 63 -11.65 -2.05 -13.54
N VAL A 64 -11.98 -1.13 -14.45
CA VAL A 64 -11.03 -0.19 -15.04
C VAL A 64 -11.21 1.25 -14.54
N ASN A 65 -12.33 1.55 -13.88
CA ASN A 65 -12.65 2.86 -13.36
C ASN A 65 -13.07 2.76 -11.87
N PRO A 66 -12.19 3.17 -10.93
CA PRO A 66 -12.46 3.08 -9.48
C PRO A 66 -13.78 3.75 -9.07
N THR A 67 -14.10 4.92 -9.63
CA THR A 67 -15.33 5.64 -9.31
C THR A 67 -16.59 4.86 -9.71
N VAL A 68 -16.54 4.17 -10.85
CA VAL A 68 -17.66 3.31 -11.27
C VAL A 68 -17.73 2.06 -10.39
N GLY A 69 -16.60 1.51 -9.99
CA GLY A 69 -16.51 0.41 -9.05
C GLY A 69 -17.14 0.73 -7.69
N GLU A 70 -16.87 1.92 -7.15
CA GLU A 70 -17.50 2.42 -5.91
C GLU A 70 -19.03 2.53 -6.07
N ILE A 71 -19.52 3.14 -7.15
CA ILE A 71 -20.96 3.33 -7.38
C ILE A 71 -21.70 1.99 -7.56
N THR A 72 -21.04 1.01 -8.18
CA THR A 72 -21.62 -0.31 -8.44
C THR A 72 -21.45 -1.28 -7.26
N GLY A 73 -20.68 -0.92 -6.23
CA GLY A 73 -20.35 -1.75 -5.08
C GLY A 73 -19.38 -2.91 -5.41
N GLU A 74 -18.77 -2.92 -6.58
CA GLU A 74 -17.82 -3.98 -6.97
C GLU A 74 -16.47 -3.85 -6.24
N TYR A 75 -16.15 -2.64 -5.76
CA TYR A 75 -14.97 -2.32 -4.95
C TYR A 75 -15.40 -1.78 -3.58
N THR A 76 -16.11 -2.58 -2.81
CA THR A 76 -16.46 -2.20 -1.45
C THR A 76 -15.40 -2.75 -0.51
N ALA A 77 -14.53 -1.90 0.01
CA ALA A 77 -13.67 -2.26 1.12
C ALA A 77 -14.51 -2.29 2.41
N THR A 78 -14.45 -3.40 3.15
CA THR A 78 -15.36 -3.67 4.31
C THR A 78 -14.61 -4.00 5.60
N GLY A 79 -13.29 -4.14 5.59
CA GLY A 79 -12.49 -4.43 6.79
C GLY A 79 -12.35 -3.20 7.71
N THR A 80 -11.84 -3.43 8.92
CA THR A 80 -11.64 -2.35 9.92
C THR A 80 -10.76 -1.22 9.41
N ALA A 81 -9.83 -1.51 8.49
CA ALA A 81 -9.02 -0.47 7.85
C ALA A 81 -9.87 0.50 7.02
N ALA A 82 -10.82 0.00 6.23
CA ALA A 82 -11.72 0.84 5.42
C ALA A 82 -12.69 1.63 6.30
N GLU A 83 -13.29 0.99 7.30
CA GLU A 83 -14.20 1.63 8.26
C GLU A 83 -13.51 2.76 9.03
N THR A 84 -12.25 2.57 9.39
CA THR A 84 -11.45 3.58 10.10
C THR A 84 -11.04 4.70 9.15
N LEU A 85 -10.62 4.38 7.91
CA LEU A 85 -10.30 5.38 6.89
C LEU A 85 -11.48 6.31 6.62
N GLU A 86 -12.71 5.78 6.62
CA GLU A 86 -13.91 6.59 6.40
C GLU A 86 -14.07 7.66 7.49
N LYS A 87 -13.76 7.33 8.75
CA LYS A 87 -13.87 8.22 9.91
C LYS A 87 -12.77 9.27 9.99
N LEU A 88 -11.63 9.06 9.31
CA LEU A 88 -10.53 10.04 9.35
C LEU A 88 -10.99 11.38 8.77
N THR A 89 -10.69 12.44 9.51
CA THR A 89 -10.97 13.82 9.11
C THR A 89 -10.14 14.18 7.87
N VAL A 90 -10.78 14.78 6.87
CA VAL A 90 -10.09 15.30 5.68
C VAL A 90 -9.71 16.76 5.91
N ASP A 91 -8.42 17.07 5.69
CA ASP A 91 -7.89 18.43 5.66
C ASP A 91 -6.96 18.57 4.45
N ASP A 92 -7.37 19.37 3.46
CA ASP A 92 -6.62 19.61 2.23
C ASP A 92 -5.66 20.82 2.32
N ASN A 93 -5.42 21.35 3.55
CA ASN A 93 -4.55 22.48 3.80
C ASN A 93 -3.30 22.10 4.63
N PRO A 94 -2.51 21.09 4.25
CA PRO A 94 -1.33 20.68 4.99
C PRO A 94 -0.31 21.82 5.06
N SER A 95 0.25 22.07 6.23
CA SER A 95 1.27 23.11 6.44
C SER A 95 2.54 22.52 7.05
N LYS A 96 3.68 22.80 6.39
CA LYS A 96 5.01 22.46 6.89
C LYS A 96 5.61 23.55 7.80
N ALA A 97 4.91 24.64 8.02
CA ALA A 97 5.42 25.77 8.82
C ALA A 97 5.84 25.30 10.21
N GLY A 98 7.06 25.68 10.61
CA GLY A 98 7.60 25.36 11.94
C GLY A 98 8.01 23.88 12.13
N TYR A 99 8.01 23.04 11.09
CA TYR A 99 8.44 21.64 11.23
C TYR A 99 9.87 21.54 11.74
N ASP A 100 10.00 20.86 12.86
CA ASP A 100 11.29 20.47 13.44
C ASP A 100 11.28 18.94 13.67
N ARG A 101 12.14 18.25 12.96
CA ARG A 101 12.28 16.80 13.06
C ARG A 101 12.77 16.36 14.44
N ASP A 102 13.66 17.13 15.06
CA ASP A 102 14.28 16.77 16.34
C ASP A 102 13.32 16.95 17.52
N ALA A 103 12.25 17.73 17.35
CA ALA A 103 11.20 17.87 18.35
C ALA A 103 10.48 16.54 18.69
N PHE A 104 10.54 15.55 17.80
CA PHE A 104 9.97 14.22 18.03
C PHE A 104 10.84 13.30 18.90
N GLY A 105 12.09 13.68 19.20
CA GLY A 105 12.93 12.99 20.18
C GLY A 105 13.18 11.50 19.91
N PHE A 106 13.29 11.08 18.64
CA PHE A 106 13.33 9.67 18.22
C PHE A 106 14.75 9.08 18.13
N ARG A 107 15.79 9.82 18.47
CA ARG A 107 17.19 9.38 18.39
C ARG A 107 17.70 8.92 19.74
N GLU A 108 18.36 7.76 19.77
CA GLU A 108 19.03 7.22 20.95
C GLU A 108 18.12 7.23 22.19
N THR A 109 16.83 6.91 22.00
CA THR A 109 15.83 6.85 23.06
C THR A 109 15.60 5.43 23.51
N ASP A 110 15.54 5.21 24.80
CA ASP A 110 15.12 3.99 25.49
C ASP A 110 13.72 4.27 26.08
N ASP A 111 12.67 3.96 25.31
CA ASP A 111 11.30 4.38 25.61
C ASP A 111 10.64 3.48 26.67
N ASP A 112 10.98 2.19 26.69
CA ASP A 112 10.41 1.21 27.61
C ASP A 112 11.30 0.93 28.85
N GLY A 113 12.49 1.55 28.91
CA GLY A 113 13.42 1.44 30.02
C GLY A 113 14.15 0.09 30.09
N ASN A 114 14.19 -0.66 28.98
CA ASN A 114 14.84 -1.97 28.91
C ASN A 114 16.39 -1.88 28.75
N GLY A 115 16.95 -0.69 28.61
CA GLY A 115 18.36 -0.41 28.38
C GLY A 115 18.78 -0.48 26.91
N CYS A 116 17.80 -0.58 25.98
CA CYS A 116 18.00 -0.61 24.55
C CYS A 116 17.42 0.63 23.89
N TYR A 117 18.04 1.09 22.84
CA TYR A 117 17.42 2.14 22.04
C TYR A 117 16.30 1.56 21.18
N VAL A 118 15.21 2.31 20.99
CA VAL A 118 14.06 1.96 20.15
C VAL A 118 14.47 1.38 18.79
N ARG A 119 15.58 1.88 18.19
CA ARG A 119 16.13 1.28 16.97
C ARG A 119 16.50 -0.19 17.13
N GLU A 120 17.07 -0.57 18.27
CA GLU A 120 17.49 -1.94 18.52
C GLU A 120 16.28 -2.84 18.73
N ASP A 121 15.24 -2.32 19.40
CA ASP A 121 13.99 -3.06 19.63
C ASP A 121 13.26 -3.33 18.30
N VAL A 122 13.20 -2.32 17.42
CA VAL A 122 12.65 -2.50 16.07
C VAL A 122 13.46 -3.51 15.26
N LEU A 123 14.79 -3.42 15.29
CA LEU A 123 15.64 -4.41 14.59
C LEU A 123 15.47 -5.81 15.16
N ALA A 124 15.38 -5.96 16.48
CA ALA A 124 15.17 -7.24 17.13
C ALA A 124 13.80 -7.85 16.81
N ARG A 125 12.76 -7.00 16.65
CA ARG A 125 11.40 -7.42 16.26
C ARG A 125 11.30 -7.86 14.82
N ASP A 126 11.94 -7.11 13.90
CA ASP A 126 11.67 -7.20 12.45
C ASP A 126 12.68 -8.10 11.72
N LEU A 127 13.85 -8.38 12.30
CA LEU A 127 14.85 -9.27 11.72
C LEU A 127 14.69 -10.69 12.24
N THR A 128 14.99 -11.66 11.39
CA THR A 128 15.21 -13.06 11.77
C THR A 128 16.72 -13.33 11.96
N ASP A 129 17.07 -14.45 12.60
CA ASP A 129 18.45 -14.88 12.86
C ASP A 129 19.32 -13.82 13.55
N VAL A 130 18.69 -13.04 14.46
CA VAL A 130 19.33 -11.91 15.14
C VAL A 130 20.54 -12.35 15.95
N GLN A 131 21.66 -11.70 15.72
CA GLN A 131 22.87 -11.82 16.54
C GLN A 131 23.15 -10.49 17.25
N TYR A 132 23.49 -10.55 18.53
CA TYR A 132 23.84 -9.36 19.31
C TYR A 132 25.36 -9.19 19.44
N LYS A 133 25.81 -7.93 19.56
CA LYS A 133 27.24 -7.57 19.52
C LYS A 133 28.08 -8.20 20.61
N ASN A 134 27.55 -8.38 21.79
CA ASN A 134 28.17 -9.11 22.88
C ASN A 134 27.03 -9.85 23.58
N GLY A 135 27.12 -11.12 23.86
CA GLY A 135 26.00 -11.97 24.29
C GLY A 135 25.09 -11.49 25.45
N ARG A 136 25.26 -10.24 25.91
CA ARG A 136 24.45 -9.53 26.90
C ARG A 136 24.05 -8.12 26.46
N SER A 137 24.40 -7.72 25.25
CA SER A 137 24.05 -6.41 24.69
C SER A 137 22.75 -6.54 23.93
N CYS A 138 21.87 -5.55 24.01
CA CYS A 138 20.70 -5.44 23.12
C CYS A 138 21.05 -4.88 21.75
N GLN A 139 22.31 -4.52 21.52
CA GLN A 139 22.73 -3.98 20.23
C GLN A 139 22.80 -5.09 19.17
N VAL A 140 21.90 -5.05 18.21
CA VAL A 140 21.84 -5.99 17.10
C VAL A 140 23.09 -5.87 16.23
N ALA A 141 23.85 -6.93 16.09
CA ALA A 141 25.07 -6.96 15.26
C ALA A 141 24.78 -7.40 13.82
N SER A 142 23.91 -8.39 13.66
CA SER A 142 23.46 -8.88 12.36
C SER A 142 22.09 -9.55 12.45
N GLY A 143 21.49 -9.77 11.30
CA GLY A 143 20.22 -10.47 11.14
C GLY A 143 19.76 -10.43 9.69
N THR A 144 18.67 -11.08 9.39
CA THR A 144 18.08 -11.14 8.05
C THR A 144 16.74 -10.38 8.07
N LEU A 145 16.58 -9.41 7.18
CA LEU A 145 15.34 -8.69 6.95
C LEU A 145 14.68 -9.18 5.66
N ASP A 146 13.48 -9.70 5.76
CA ASP A 146 12.58 -9.82 4.61
C ASP A 146 11.86 -8.49 4.44
N ASP A 147 12.45 -7.61 3.61
CA ASP A 147 12.04 -6.22 3.52
C ASP A 147 10.63 -6.06 2.98
N PRO A 148 9.71 -5.48 3.74
CA PRO A 148 8.32 -5.31 3.32
C PRO A 148 8.16 -4.32 2.16
N TYR A 149 9.06 -3.34 2.02
CA TYR A 149 8.91 -2.30 0.98
C TYR A 149 9.30 -2.76 -0.41
N THR A 150 10.33 -3.60 -0.52
CA THR A 150 10.83 -4.08 -1.82
C THR A 150 10.53 -5.56 -2.07
N GLY A 151 10.22 -6.33 -1.03
CA GLY A 151 10.09 -7.79 -1.08
C GLY A 151 11.45 -8.51 -1.24
N GLN A 152 12.54 -7.81 -0.97
CA GLN A 152 13.91 -8.37 -1.04
C GLN A 152 14.36 -8.85 0.35
N THR A 153 15.14 -9.92 0.38
CA THR A 153 15.81 -10.35 1.61
C THR A 153 17.15 -9.61 1.73
N ILE A 154 17.34 -8.91 2.84
CA ILE A 154 18.52 -8.09 3.13
C ILE A 154 19.29 -8.70 4.31
N GLN A 155 20.56 -9.02 4.10
CA GLN A 155 21.46 -9.41 5.17
C GLN A 155 21.97 -8.16 5.89
N PHE A 156 21.44 -7.89 7.08
CA PHE A 156 21.89 -6.79 7.90
C PHE A 156 23.17 -7.17 8.62
N VAL A 157 24.18 -6.34 8.48
CA VAL A 157 25.43 -6.40 9.26
C VAL A 157 25.73 -4.99 9.73
N ARG A 158 25.86 -4.81 11.05
CA ARG A 158 26.17 -3.51 11.65
C ARG A 158 27.56 -3.06 11.28
N GLY A 159 27.68 -1.85 10.81
CA GLY A 159 28.96 -1.23 10.44
C GLY A 159 28.76 0.17 9.88
N VAL A 160 29.83 0.96 9.84
CA VAL A 160 29.81 2.36 9.37
C VAL A 160 29.23 2.49 7.96
N LYS A 161 29.54 1.53 7.08
CA LYS A 161 29.09 1.55 5.67
C LYS A 161 27.88 0.67 5.40
N THR A 162 27.52 -0.25 6.30
CA THR A 162 26.53 -1.30 6.07
C THR A 162 25.23 -1.08 6.83
N SER A 163 25.26 -0.37 7.97
CA SER A 163 24.06 -0.13 8.78
C SER A 163 22.97 0.66 8.06
N SER A 164 23.31 1.43 7.04
CA SER A 164 22.36 2.20 6.24
C SER A 164 21.55 1.35 5.25
N ALA A 165 21.92 0.09 5.03
CA ALA A 165 21.16 -0.84 4.19
C ALA A 165 19.78 -1.12 4.79
N VAL A 166 19.68 -1.15 6.15
CA VAL A 166 18.39 -1.26 6.87
C VAL A 166 18.21 -0.01 7.72
N GLN A 167 17.12 0.69 7.48
CA GLN A 167 16.72 1.89 8.22
C GLN A 167 15.43 1.62 9.01
N ILE A 168 15.22 2.38 10.08
CA ILE A 168 13.92 2.41 10.75
C ILE A 168 13.13 3.55 10.15
N ASP A 169 12.01 3.20 9.54
CA ASP A 169 11.06 4.14 8.99
C ASP A 169 9.94 4.44 9.98
N HIS A 170 9.46 5.69 9.98
CA HIS A 170 8.16 6.04 10.48
C HIS A 170 7.15 5.84 9.34
N VAL A 171 6.29 4.83 9.43
CA VAL A 171 5.33 4.46 8.37
C VAL A 171 4.44 5.65 8.01
N VAL A 172 3.97 6.40 9.02
CA VAL A 172 3.51 7.78 8.87
C VAL A 172 4.69 8.69 9.22
N ALA A 173 5.33 9.27 8.19
CA ALA A 173 6.53 10.07 8.37
C ALA A 173 6.30 11.27 9.31
N LEU A 174 7.33 11.67 10.07
CA LEU A 174 7.23 12.76 11.06
C LEU A 174 6.74 14.06 10.42
N GLU A 175 7.24 14.41 9.24
CA GLU A 175 6.79 15.60 8.51
C GLU A 175 5.34 15.45 8.02
N ASN A 176 4.93 14.25 7.57
CA ASN A 176 3.52 13.99 7.22
C ASN A 176 2.62 14.14 8.45
N ALA A 177 3.01 13.59 9.60
CA ALA A 177 2.27 13.76 10.83
C ALA A 177 2.15 15.24 11.23
N TRP A 178 3.25 16.01 11.12
CA TRP A 178 3.23 17.45 11.38
C TRP A 178 2.20 18.18 10.52
N GLN A 179 2.20 17.91 9.23
CA GLN A 179 1.25 18.47 8.27
C GLN A 179 -0.19 18.00 8.47
N SER A 180 -0.37 16.89 9.20
CA SER A 180 -1.67 16.25 9.48
C SER A 180 -2.22 16.57 10.86
N GLY A 181 -1.63 17.55 11.61
CA GLY A 181 -2.13 18.00 12.90
C GLY A 181 -1.15 17.89 14.07
N ALA A 182 -0.02 17.18 13.93
CA ALA A 182 0.96 17.05 15.00
C ALA A 182 1.66 18.40 15.35
N ASN A 183 1.58 19.40 14.49
CA ASN A 183 2.06 20.75 14.72
C ASN A 183 1.38 21.47 15.92
N THR A 184 0.29 20.91 16.43
CA THR A 184 -0.43 21.42 17.60
C THR A 184 -0.12 20.66 18.89
N TRP A 185 0.70 19.59 18.81
CA TRP A 185 0.97 18.71 19.94
C TRP A 185 2.03 19.30 20.87
N ASP A 186 1.96 18.91 22.14
CA ASP A 186 3.04 19.12 23.08
C ASP A 186 4.22 18.17 22.83
N HIS A 187 5.34 18.45 23.49
CA HIS A 187 6.55 17.63 23.34
C HIS A 187 6.35 16.17 23.76
N ALA A 188 5.52 15.90 24.76
CA ALA A 188 5.29 14.54 25.23
C ALA A 188 4.59 13.70 24.16
N LYS A 189 3.59 14.26 23.48
CA LYS A 189 2.88 13.57 22.39
C LYS A 189 3.74 13.44 21.13
N LEU A 190 4.56 14.45 20.81
CA LEU A 190 5.54 14.35 19.72
C LEU A 190 6.54 13.23 19.97
N TYR A 191 7.09 13.14 21.18
CA TYR A 191 8.01 12.09 21.60
C TYR A 191 7.35 10.71 21.54
N GLN A 192 6.14 10.56 22.06
CA GLN A 192 5.38 9.31 21.99
C GLN A 192 5.19 8.83 20.55
N PHE A 193 4.81 9.74 19.63
CA PHE A 193 4.67 9.42 18.22
C PHE A 193 5.99 9.01 17.56
N GLY A 194 7.07 9.73 17.87
CA GLY A 194 8.40 9.48 17.30
C GLY A 194 8.99 8.13 17.70
N ASN A 195 8.54 7.56 18.82
CA ASN A 195 9.07 6.30 19.37
C ASN A 195 8.04 5.17 19.39
N ASP A 196 6.84 5.39 18.86
CA ASP A 196 5.78 4.37 18.83
C ASP A 196 6.15 3.20 17.93
N MET A 197 6.36 2.03 18.52
CA MET A 197 6.65 0.78 17.82
C MET A 197 5.60 0.43 16.75
N TYR A 198 4.35 0.87 16.92
CA TYR A 198 3.29 0.69 15.94
C TYR A 198 3.53 1.49 14.65
N ASN A 199 4.22 2.65 14.74
CA ASN A 199 4.58 3.48 13.60
C ASN A 199 5.98 3.16 13.03
N LEU A 200 6.80 2.36 13.74
CA LEU A 200 8.18 2.07 13.36
C LEU A 200 8.31 0.74 12.63
N LEU A 201 9.16 0.70 11.60
CA LEU A 201 9.38 -0.49 10.78
C LEU A 201 10.81 -0.51 10.25
N ALA A 202 11.49 -1.67 10.36
CA ALA A 202 12.76 -1.88 9.70
C ALA A 202 12.54 -2.15 8.21
N VAL A 203 13.22 -1.39 7.34
CA VAL A 203 12.99 -1.41 5.90
C VAL A 203 14.29 -1.19 5.11
N ASP A 204 14.26 -1.46 3.80
CA ASP A 204 15.32 -1.11 2.86
C ASP A 204 15.63 0.38 2.90
N GLY A 205 16.92 0.71 3.12
CA GLY A 205 17.37 2.09 3.25
C GLY A 205 17.09 2.96 2.02
N PRO A 206 17.44 2.53 0.81
CA PRO A 206 17.08 3.22 -0.44
C PRO A 206 15.58 3.46 -0.62
N ALA A 207 14.73 2.46 -0.35
CA ALA A 207 13.28 2.61 -0.46
C ALA A 207 12.74 3.62 0.57
N ASN A 208 13.26 3.60 1.81
CA ASN A 208 12.93 4.59 2.83
C ASN A 208 13.32 6.01 2.42
N GLN A 209 14.50 6.18 1.85
CA GLN A 209 14.95 7.49 1.34
C GLN A 209 14.07 7.97 0.19
N GLN A 210 13.64 7.07 -0.70
CA GLN A 210 12.71 7.39 -1.78
C GLN A 210 11.33 7.80 -1.25
N LYS A 211 10.82 7.11 -0.22
CA LYS A 211 9.57 7.47 0.45
C LYS A 211 9.64 8.86 1.07
N GLY A 212 10.71 9.16 1.80
CA GLY A 212 10.87 10.44 2.48
C GLY A 212 9.68 10.77 3.39
N SER A 213 9.07 11.95 3.18
CA SER A 213 7.88 12.40 3.90
C SER A 213 6.57 12.14 3.15
N ALA A 214 6.60 11.37 2.07
CA ALA A 214 5.43 11.14 1.23
C ALA A 214 4.30 10.40 1.96
N SER A 215 3.07 10.81 1.68
CA SER A 215 1.88 10.05 2.02
C SER A 215 1.59 8.95 0.98
N ALA A 216 0.60 8.10 1.23
CA ALA A 216 0.15 7.08 0.29
C ALA A 216 -0.29 7.63 -1.08
N ALA A 217 -0.59 8.93 -1.17
CA ALA A 217 -0.91 9.60 -2.44
C ALA A 217 0.30 9.70 -3.39
N TYR A 218 1.51 9.71 -2.86
CA TYR A 218 2.73 10.00 -3.64
C TYR A 218 3.73 8.86 -3.61
N TRP A 219 3.64 7.94 -2.65
CA TRP A 219 4.51 6.80 -2.56
C TRP A 219 3.80 5.58 -1.96
N LEU A 220 4.04 4.43 -2.56
CA LEU A 220 3.63 3.11 -2.06
C LEU A 220 4.80 2.15 -2.22
N PRO A 221 4.91 1.10 -1.36
CA PRO A 221 5.88 0.03 -1.53
C PRO A 221 5.89 -0.54 -2.94
N THR A 222 7.07 -0.81 -3.48
CA THR A 222 7.20 -1.53 -4.77
C THR A 222 6.73 -2.97 -4.64
N ASN A 223 6.86 -3.55 -3.45
CA ASN A 223 6.26 -4.82 -3.08
C ASN A 223 4.72 -4.68 -3.01
N SER A 224 4.05 -5.11 -4.07
CA SER A 224 2.59 -5.02 -4.16
C SER A 224 1.86 -5.86 -3.12
N GLU A 225 2.48 -6.92 -2.60
CA GLU A 225 1.88 -7.82 -1.60
C GLU A 225 1.76 -7.13 -0.23
N TYR A 226 2.65 -6.18 0.07
CA TYR A 226 2.63 -5.44 1.33
C TYR A 226 1.79 -4.15 1.31
N ARG A 227 1.30 -3.70 0.16
CA ARG A 227 0.59 -2.41 0.07
C ARG A 227 -0.65 -2.33 0.95
N CYS A 228 -1.37 -3.43 1.09
CA CYS A 228 -2.56 -3.50 1.94
C CYS A 228 -2.21 -3.28 3.41
N ASP A 229 -1.22 -3.99 3.91
CA ASP A 229 -0.74 -3.87 5.29
C ASP A 229 -0.10 -2.49 5.55
N TYR A 230 0.65 -1.97 4.58
CA TYR A 230 1.23 -0.63 4.65
C TYR A 230 0.16 0.44 4.83
N VAL A 231 -0.88 0.42 3.99
CA VAL A 231 -1.98 1.38 4.05
C VAL A 231 -2.80 1.21 5.33
N ALA A 232 -3.11 -0.04 5.71
CA ALA A 232 -3.82 -0.32 6.95
C ALA A 232 -3.05 0.21 8.17
N ARG A 233 -1.71 0.03 8.22
CA ARG A 233 -0.88 0.57 9.28
C ARG A 233 -0.88 2.09 9.30
N GLN A 234 -0.79 2.76 8.15
CA GLN A 234 -0.89 4.22 8.09
C GLN A 234 -2.24 4.72 8.62
N ILE A 235 -3.34 4.06 8.26
CA ILE A 235 -4.68 4.37 8.75
C ILE A 235 -4.73 4.23 10.27
N GLY A 236 -4.28 3.09 10.80
CA GLY A 236 -4.28 2.82 12.23
C GLY A 236 -3.43 3.83 13.03
N VAL A 237 -2.25 4.19 12.53
CA VAL A 237 -1.41 5.24 13.15
C VAL A 237 -2.13 6.59 13.13
N LYS A 238 -2.73 6.98 12.01
CA LYS A 238 -3.44 8.26 11.91
C LYS A 238 -4.66 8.30 12.84
N ASP A 239 -5.41 7.23 12.93
CA ASP A 239 -6.54 7.10 13.86
C ASP A 239 -6.08 7.20 15.32
N LYS A 240 -5.08 6.39 15.70
CA LYS A 240 -4.50 6.37 17.07
C LYS A 240 -4.10 7.76 17.56
N TYR A 241 -3.57 8.58 16.67
CA TYR A 241 -3.04 9.90 17.03
C TYR A 241 -3.98 11.06 16.70
N GLY A 242 -5.13 10.81 16.09
CA GLY A 242 -6.09 11.83 15.67
C GLY A 242 -5.56 12.71 14.54
N LEU A 243 -4.77 12.14 13.64
CA LEU A 243 -4.21 12.84 12.47
C LEU A 243 -5.23 12.90 11.33
N THR A 244 -5.13 13.96 10.53
CA THR A 244 -5.94 14.13 9.33
C THR A 244 -5.33 13.43 8.11
N VAL A 245 -6.11 13.30 7.04
CA VAL A 245 -5.68 12.91 5.70
C VAL A 245 -6.08 13.98 4.69
N THR A 246 -5.33 14.11 3.61
CA THR A 246 -5.83 14.87 2.45
C THR A 246 -6.85 14.02 1.68
N LEU A 247 -7.72 14.65 0.90
CA LEU A 247 -8.66 13.92 0.04
C LEU A 247 -7.92 13.02 -0.96
N GLN A 248 -6.77 13.49 -1.47
CA GLN A 248 -5.94 12.70 -2.37
C GLN A 248 -5.34 11.48 -1.68
N GLU A 249 -4.84 11.63 -0.45
CA GLU A 249 -4.33 10.53 0.36
C GLU A 249 -5.43 9.51 0.68
N LYS A 250 -6.60 9.98 1.13
CA LYS A 250 -7.76 9.11 1.41
C LYS A 250 -8.18 8.28 0.21
N ARG A 251 -8.24 8.90 -0.97
CA ARG A 251 -8.54 8.21 -2.24
C ARG A 251 -7.48 7.17 -2.62
N ALA A 252 -6.20 7.49 -2.44
CA ALA A 252 -5.12 6.56 -2.73
C ALA A 252 -5.15 5.35 -1.80
N MET A 253 -5.38 5.56 -0.50
CA MET A 253 -5.55 4.48 0.49
C MET A 253 -6.75 3.60 0.14
N LEU A 254 -7.90 4.20 -0.17
CA LEU A 254 -9.10 3.47 -0.56
C LEU A 254 -8.87 2.64 -1.83
N SER A 255 -8.17 3.20 -2.82
CA SER A 255 -7.81 2.48 -4.05
C SER A 255 -6.96 1.22 -3.79
N VAL A 256 -6.06 1.27 -2.80
CA VAL A 256 -5.31 0.08 -2.38
C VAL A 256 -6.23 -0.93 -1.69
N LEU A 257 -7.09 -0.48 -0.77
CA LEU A 257 -8.01 -1.33 -0.02
C LEU A 257 -9.06 -2.03 -0.91
N HIS A 258 -9.39 -1.48 -2.07
CA HIS A 258 -10.22 -2.18 -3.06
C HIS A 258 -9.56 -3.48 -3.57
N GLY A 259 -8.24 -3.58 -3.54
CA GLY A 259 -7.50 -4.81 -3.85
C GLY A 259 -7.48 -5.84 -2.72
N CYS A 260 -7.86 -5.43 -1.51
CA CYS A 260 -7.88 -6.23 -0.28
C CYS A 260 -9.11 -5.84 0.59
N PRO A 261 -10.32 -6.13 0.12
CA PRO A 261 -11.54 -5.53 0.67
C PRO A 261 -11.84 -5.84 2.14
N ALA A 262 -11.28 -6.90 2.68
CA ALA A 262 -11.45 -7.29 4.09
C ALA A 262 -10.21 -6.98 4.95
N GLN A 263 -9.40 -5.98 4.56
CA GLN A 263 -8.18 -5.64 5.28
C GLN A 263 -8.49 -5.14 6.70
N GLU A 264 -7.90 -5.81 7.67
CA GLU A 264 -7.95 -5.40 9.07
C GLU A 264 -6.81 -4.43 9.41
N LEU A 265 -7.00 -3.62 10.45
CA LEU A 265 -5.91 -2.87 11.04
C LEU A 265 -4.92 -3.83 11.71
N PRO A 266 -3.60 -3.61 11.59
CA PRO A 266 -2.63 -4.39 12.36
C PRO A 266 -2.82 -4.14 13.86
N GLU A 267 -2.45 -5.13 14.68
CA GLU A 267 -2.44 -4.98 16.14
C GLU A 267 -1.47 -3.87 16.56
N SER A 268 -1.91 -3.03 17.53
CA SER A 268 -1.19 -1.85 18.03
C SER A 268 -0.29 -2.17 19.22
#